data_e0801e118a2dd89f7e16559f384a9c0c
#
_entry.id   e0801e118a2dd89f7e16559f384a9c0c
#
_cell.length_a   1.000
_cell.length_b   1.000
_cell.length_c   1.000
_cell.angle_alpha   90.00
_cell.angle_beta   90.00
_cell.angle_gamma   90.00
#
_symmetry.space_group_name_H-M   'P 1'
#
loop_
_entity.id
_entity.type
_entity.pdbx_description
1 polymer ?
#
loop_
_entity_poly.entity_id
_entity_poly.type
_entity_poly.pdbx_seq_one_letter_code
_entity_poly.pdbx_strand_id
1 'polypeptide(L)'
;MGEGKAVLAVGAIMVDMLCQVPRLPRSGEGIVVEESRAVVGGCAFNAANVLRQLGAPYELFAPVGCGIFAGFVERELRERGLEAPRFDDRDSGGCMCFVEPGGERTMVTLPGIERHFVRAWFDRVEAARFGCGFASGYEVEGPGGDAIISFFEDHPSIELYYAPGPRVCGVGAQKTARINALHPVWHLNDQEALAYTGRATVEEAGAAIAEECGNAVVITAGKDGAHLFVDGRHAVVSAGLVDVVDTVGAGDAHLGALTAARAAGRSW
;
A
#
# COMPACT_ATOMS: atom_id res chain seq x y z
N MET A 1 3.72 -3.13 30.49
CA MET A 1 3.06 -3.07 29.17
C MET A 1 3.78 -4.13 28.35
N GLY A 2 3.08 -5.20 27.91
CA GLY A 2 3.69 -6.20 27.04
C GLY A 2 4.19 -5.50 25.77
N GLU A 3 5.38 -5.86 25.30
CA GLU A 3 5.88 -5.38 24.01
C GLU A 3 4.86 -5.80 22.95
N GLY A 4 4.20 -4.79 22.33
CA GLY A 4 3.30 -5.02 21.21
C GLY A 4 4.08 -5.70 20.08
N LYS A 5 3.44 -6.65 19.39
CA LYS A 5 4.06 -7.28 18.23
C LYS A 5 4.28 -6.22 17.11
N ALA A 6 5.33 -6.40 16.33
CA ALA A 6 5.65 -5.50 15.23
C ALA A 6 4.67 -5.63 14.04
N VAL A 7 4.65 -4.63 13.19
CA VAL A 7 3.93 -4.62 11.90
C VAL A 7 4.89 -5.00 10.78
N LEU A 8 4.52 -5.96 9.92
CA LEU A 8 5.27 -6.30 8.72
C LEU A 8 4.71 -5.54 7.51
N ALA A 9 5.49 -4.60 6.98
CA ALA A 9 5.13 -3.79 5.81
C ALA A 9 5.66 -4.47 4.54
N VAL A 10 4.82 -5.22 3.82
CA VAL A 10 5.20 -5.91 2.58
C VAL A 10 4.74 -5.12 1.37
N GLY A 11 5.65 -4.79 0.46
CA GLY A 11 5.28 -4.13 -0.79
C GLY A 11 6.39 -3.31 -1.42
N ALA A 12 6.03 -2.22 -2.10
CA ALA A 12 6.97 -1.41 -2.86
C ALA A 12 7.69 -0.34 -2.04
N ILE A 13 8.95 -0.16 -2.41
CA ILE A 13 9.69 1.08 -2.28
C ILE A 13 10.24 1.42 -3.67
N MET A 14 9.97 2.62 -4.17
CA MET A 14 10.26 3.01 -5.54
C MET A 14 10.58 4.51 -5.65
N VAL A 15 11.01 4.94 -6.82
CA VAL A 15 11.29 6.36 -7.10
C VAL A 15 10.10 7.00 -7.81
N ASP A 16 9.51 8.02 -7.21
CA ASP A 16 8.50 8.85 -7.85
C ASP A 16 9.16 10.11 -8.45
N MET A 17 9.08 10.21 -9.77
CA MET A 17 9.53 11.37 -10.54
C MET A 17 8.35 12.30 -10.79
N LEU A 18 8.21 13.35 -9.97
CA LEU A 18 7.18 14.36 -10.18
C LEU A 18 7.66 15.35 -11.22
N CYS A 19 6.92 15.47 -12.32
CA CYS A 19 7.23 16.32 -13.46
C CYS A 19 6.09 17.30 -13.71
N GLN A 20 6.34 18.58 -13.47
CA GLN A 20 5.37 19.61 -13.87
C GLN A 20 5.45 19.83 -15.38
N VAL A 21 4.32 19.72 -16.04
CA VAL A 21 4.20 19.82 -17.49
C VAL A 21 3.07 20.78 -17.86
N PRO A 22 3.21 21.58 -18.93
CA PRO A 22 2.13 22.45 -19.38
C PRO A 22 0.91 21.67 -19.89
N ARG A 23 1.12 20.45 -20.33
CA ARG A 23 0.12 19.45 -20.78
C ARG A 23 0.81 18.11 -21.02
N LEU A 24 0.03 17.05 -21.15
CA LEU A 24 0.57 15.78 -21.63
C LEU A 24 0.96 15.85 -23.11
N PRO A 25 2.07 15.20 -23.54
CA PRO A 25 2.43 15.11 -24.95
C PRO A 25 1.48 14.16 -25.68
N ARG A 26 1.19 14.50 -26.95
CA ARG A 26 0.50 13.57 -27.87
C ARG A 26 1.51 12.61 -28.47
N SER A 27 1.03 11.52 -29.05
CA SER A 27 1.88 10.57 -29.76
C SER A 27 2.73 11.28 -30.84
N GLY A 28 4.05 11.04 -30.78
CA GLY A 28 5.02 11.67 -31.70
C GLY A 28 5.48 13.08 -31.28
N GLU A 29 4.99 13.61 -30.17
CA GLU A 29 5.31 14.95 -29.68
C GLU A 29 6.34 14.89 -28.54
N GLY A 30 7.23 15.89 -28.50
CA GLY A 30 8.13 16.15 -27.36
C GLY A 30 7.68 17.40 -26.62
N ILE A 31 7.76 17.39 -25.29
CA ILE A 31 7.54 18.56 -24.44
C ILE A 31 8.71 18.76 -23.52
N VAL A 32 8.85 19.98 -22.98
CA VAL A 32 9.81 20.30 -21.95
C VAL A 32 9.11 20.28 -20.59
N VAL A 33 9.69 19.59 -19.63
CA VAL A 33 9.26 19.59 -18.23
C VAL A 33 9.67 20.92 -17.60
N GLU A 34 8.72 21.60 -16.95
CA GLU A 34 8.97 22.92 -16.32
C GLU A 34 9.75 22.77 -15.02
N GLU A 35 9.36 21.80 -14.19
CA GLU A 35 10.00 21.48 -12.93
C GLU A 35 9.96 19.98 -12.70
N SER A 36 11.02 19.41 -12.14
CA SER A 36 11.02 18.00 -11.77
C SER A 36 11.71 17.76 -10.44
N ARG A 37 11.19 16.80 -9.68
CA ARG A 37 11.83 16.28 -8.48
C ARG A 37 11.67 14.78 -8.38
N ALA A 38 12.69 14.12 -7.85
CA ALA A 38 12.62 12.72 -7.48
C ALA A 38 12.41 12.58 -5.97
N VAL A 39 11.52 11.72 -5.56
CA VAL A 39 11.27 11.37 -4.16
C VAL A 39 11.14 9.85 -4.03
N VAL A 40 11.37 9.32 -2.84
CA VAL A 40 11.04 7.92 -2.57
C VAL A 40 9.58 7.82 -2.19
N GLY A 41 8.89 6.87 -2.81
CA GLY A 41 7.50 6.53 -2.58
C GLY A 41 7.30 5.01 -2.56
N GLY A 42 6.08 4.59 -2.85
CA GLY A 42 5.62 3.20 -2.78
C GLY A 42 4.81 2.92 -1.53
N CYS A 43 3.74 2.12 -1.67
CA CYS A 43 2.74 1.94 -0.61
C CYS A 43 3.36 1.44 0.70
N ALA A 44 4.26 0.45 0.64
CA ALA A 44 4.88 -0.09 1.85
C ALA A 44 5.81 0.93 2.51
N PHE A 45 6.59 1.69 1.73
CA PHE A 45 7.44 2.75 2.27
C PHE A 45 6.62 3.87 2.93
N ASN A 46 5.55 4.33 2.27
CA ASN A 46 4.70 5.39 2.78
C ASN A 46 4.06 5.00 4.12
N ALA A 47 3.48 3.80 4.20
CA ALA A 47 2.89 3.29 5.43
C ALA A 47 3.95 3.05 6.53
N ALA A 48 5.11 2.46 6.20
CA ALA A 48 6.22 2.26 7.13
C ALA A 48 6.77 3.58 7.69
N ASN A 49 6.80 4.65 6.88
CA ASN A 49 7.20 5.96 7.35
C ASN A 49 6.24 6.52 8.41
N VAL A 50 4.94 6.25 8.30
CA VAL A 50 3.95 6.60 9.34
C VAL A 50 4.16 5.75 10.60
N LEU A 51 4.37 4.43 10.47
CA LEU A 51 4.70 3.56 11.60
C LEU A 51 5.91 4.10 12.37
N ARG A 52 6.98 4.49 11.65
CA ARG A 52 8.18 5.09 12.22
C ARG A 52 7.86 6.40 12.97
N GLN A 53 7.08 7.29 12.39
CA GLN A 53 6.71 8.57 13.00
C GLN A 53 5.87 8.38 14.28
N LEU A 54 5.05 7.33 14.33
CA LEU A 54 4.24 6.97 15.50
C LEU A 54 5.03 6.18 16.54
N GLY A 55 6.29 5.82 16.28
CA GLY A 55 7.10 5.00 17.18
C GLY A 55 6.61 3.55 17.31
N ALA A 56 5.80 3.07 16.36
CA ALA A 56 5.33 1.70 16.34
C ALA A 56 6.44 0.76 15.87
N PRO A 57 6.61 -0.43 16.46
CA PRO A 57 7.59 -1.40 15.98
C PRO A 57 7.15 -1.96 14.62
N TYR A 58 8.05 -1.96 13.64
CA TYR A 58 7.77 -2.45 12.29
C TYR A 58 9.01 -3.02 11.62
N GLU A 59 8.80 -3.73 10.53
CA GLU A 59 9.83 -4.11 9.56
C GLU A 59 9.32 -3.80 8.15
N LEU A 60 10.13 -3.09 7.36
CA LEU A 60 9.84 -2.79 5.97
C LEU A 60 10.41 -3.91 5.08
N PHE A 61 9.55 -4.79 4.60
CA PHE A 61 9.90 -5.83 3.65
C PHE A 61 9.54 -5.41 2.22
N ALA A 62 10.27 -4.40 1.74
CA ALA A 62 10.18 -3.87 0.39
C ALA A 62 11.54 -4.10 -0.32
N PRO A 63 11.61 -4.95 -1.35
CA PRO A 63 12.88 -5.30 -1.98
C PRO A 63 13.49 -4.08 -2.67
N VAL A 64 14.76 -3.83 -2.40
CA VAL A 64 15.60 -2.87 -3.13
C VAL A 64 16.46 -3.64 -4.12
N GLY A 65 16.44 -3.24 -5.37
CA GLY A 65 17.18 -3.90 -6.44
C GLY A 65 18.61 -3.38 -6.62
N CYS A 66 19.09 -3.44 -7.86
CA CYS A 66 20.38 -2.90 -8.29
C CYS A 66 20.19 -2.05 -9.54
N GLY A 67 20.69 -0.82 -9.55
CA GLY A 67 20.59 0.11 -10.67
C GLY A 67 20.45 1.56 -10.23
N ILE A 68 19.97 2.40 -11.15
CA ILE A 68 19.90 3.86 -10.92
C ILE A 68 18.84 4.20 -9.86
N PHE A 69 17.65 3.61 -9.96
CA PHE A 69 16.58 3.85 -8.99
C PHE A 69 16.91 3.22 -7.64
N ALA A 70 17.46 2.02 -7.63
CA ALA A 70 17.92 1.39 -6.39
C ALA A 70 18.96 2.23 -5.66
N GLY A 71 19.93 2.82 -6.38
CA GLY A 71 20.94 3.72 -5.80
C GLY A 71 20.32 4.99 -5.18
N PHE A 72 19.24 5.52 -5.80
CA PHE A 72 18.50 6.64 -5.23
C PHE A 72 17.76 6.20 -3.94
N VAL A 73 17.05 5.09 -3.98
CA VAL A 73 16.32 4.52 -2.82
C VAL A 73 17.28 4.26 -1.66
N GLU A 74 18.43 3.62 -1.89
CA GLU A 74 19.43 3.32 -0.85
C GLU A 74 19.96 4.58 -0.16
N ARG A 75 20.20 5.66 -0.91
CA ARG A 75 20.63 6.92 -0.34
C ARG A 75 19.56 7.49 0.60
N GLU A 76 18.32 7.57 0.15
CA GLU A 76 17.20 8.07 0.94
C GLU A 76 16.93 7.24 2.20
N LEU A 77 17.00 5.91 2.09
CA LEU A 77 16.87 5.02 3.24
C LEU A 77 17.96 5.30 4.28
N ARG A 78 19.22 5.42 3.82
CA ARG A 78 20.37 5.70 4.70
C ARG A 78 20.21 7.05 5.41
N GLU A 79 19.80 8.10 4.69
CA GLU A 79 19.58 9.42 5.24
C GLU A 79 18.48 9.46 6.31
N ARG A 80 17.50 8.56 6.19
CA ARG A 80 16.38 8.42 7.14
C ARG A 80 16.62 7.40 8.25
N GLY A 81 17.76 6.68 8.22
CA GLY A 81 18.05 5.58 9.14
C GLY A 81 17.08 4.41 9.00
N LEU A 82 16.63 4.14 7.76
CA LEU A 82 15.73 3.05 7.41
C LEU A 82 16.51 1.93 6.73
N GLU A 83 16.01 0.71 6.88
CA GLU A 83 16.57 -0.47 6.24
C GLU A 83 15.49 -1.18 5.43
N ALA A 84 15.88 -1.75 4.29
CA ALA A 84 15.05 -2.62 3.47
C ALA A 84 15.92 -3.73 2.86
N PRO A 85 15.36 -4.91 2.57
CA PRO A 85 16.12 -6.03 2.03
C PRO A 85 16.59 -5.73 0.60
N ARG A 86 17.87 -6.03 0.33
CA ARG A 86 18.48 -5.86 -0.99
C ARG A 86 18.59 -7.18 -1.72
N PHE A 87 18.36 -7.12 -3.04
CA PHE A 87 18.46 -8.24 -3.95
C PHE A 87 19.10 -7.80 -5.28
N ASP A 88 20.04 -8.59 -5.80
CA ASP A 88 20.80 -8.26 -7.01
C ASP A 88 20.18 -8.93 -8.25
N ASP A 89 18.92 -8.63 -8.54
CA ASP A 89 18.22 -9.19 -9.69
C ASP A 89 17.96 -8.13 -10.77
N ARG A 90 17.30 -7.04 -10.41
CA ARG A 90 16.89 -5.97 -11.32
C ARG A 90 16.83 -4.64 -10.58
N ASP A 91 16.61 -3.53 -11.29
CA ASP A 91 16.48 -2.24 -10.64
C ASP A 91 15.17 -2.14 -9.81
N SER A 92 15.15 -1.24 -8.88
CA SER A 92 13.91 -0.82 -8.21
C SER A 92 12.99 -0.14 -9.21
N GLY A 93 11.68 -0.18 -8.95
CA GLY A 93 10.70 0.49 -9.78
C GLY A 93 10.73 2.01 -9.68
N GLY A 94 10.04 2.64 -10.60
CA GLY A 94 9.81 4.08 -10.63
C GLY A 94 8.42 4.42 -11.14
N CYS A 95 7.97 5.61 -10.81
CA CYS A 95 6.75 6.19 -11.33
C CYS A 95 7.03 7.59 -11.87
N MET A 96 6.72 7.84 -13.13
CA MET A 96 6.69 9.19 -13.67
C MET A 96 5.29 9.77 -13.44
N CYS A 97 5.20 10.79 -12.60
CA CYS A 97 3.97 11.50 -12.29
C CYS A 97 3.98 12.85 -13.01
N PHE A 98 3.24 12.97 -14.08
CA PHE A 98 3.03 14.21 -14.79
C PHE A 98 1.92 15.01 -14.13
N VAL A 99 2.22 16.23 -13.74
CA VAL A 99 1.29 17.14 -13.06
C VAL A 99 1.00 18.32 -13.99
N GLU A 100 -0.26 18.48 -14.39
CA GLU A 100 -0.74 19.58 -15.24
C GLU A 100 -1.15 20.80 -14.37
N PRO A 101 -1.26 22.01 -14.94
CA PRO A 101 -1.58 23.23 -14.18
C PRO A 101 -2.88 23.18 -13.39
N GLY A 102 -3.83 22.33 -13.78
CA GLY A 102 -5.08 22.05 -13.04
C GLY A 102 -4.91 21.15 -11.81
N GLY A 103 -3.70 20.62 -11.59
CA GLY A 103 -3.43 19.64 -10.53
C GLY A 103 -3.78 18.20 -10.92
N GLU A 104 -4.25 17.97 -12.15
CA GLU A 104 -4.46 16.62 -12.68
C GLU A 104 -3.13 15.88 -12.79
N ARG A 105 -3.18 14.59 -12.49
CA ARG A 105 -1.98 13.73 -12.48
C ARG A 105 -2.15 12.55 -13.40
N THR A 106 -1.15 12.34 -14.23
CA THR A 106 -1.02 11.11 -15.05
C THR A 106 0.22 10.37 -14.65
N MET A 107 0.06 9.10 -14.32
CA MET A 107 1.14 8.26 -13.82
C MET A 107 1.54 7.22 -14.85
N VAL A 108 2.86 7.07 -15.04
CA VAL A 108 3.45 6.00 -15.86
C VAL A 108 4.40 5.21 -14.97
N THR A 109 4.01 4.00 -14.61
CA THR A 109 4.79 3.13 -13.75
C THR A 109 5.84 2.38 -14.55
N LEU A 110 7.07 2.43 -14.09
CA LEU A 110 8.20 1.63 -14.54
C LEU A 110 8.37 0.48 -13.53
N PRO A 111 7.89 -0.73 -13.84
CA PRO A 111 7.92 -1.83 -12.90
C PRO A 111 9.36 -2.28 -12.64
N GLY A 112 9.68 -2.53 -11.39
CA GLY A 112 10.98 -3.01 -10.94
C GLY A 112 10.89 -4.29 -10.12
N ILE A 113 11.86 -4.46 -9.24
CA ILE A 113 12.01 -5.66 -8.39
C ILE A 113 10.80 -5.90 -7.47
N GLU A 114 10.12 -4.83 -7.05
CA GLU A 114 8.95 -4.87 -6.15
C GLU A 114 7.76 -5.67 -6.71
N ARG A 115 7.74 -5.94 -8.01
CA ARG A 115 6.72 -6.78 -8.63
C ARG A 115 7.09 -8.26 -8.73
N HIS A 116 8.29 -8.63 -8.33
CA HIS A 116 8.88 -9.95 -8.58
C HIS A 116 9.26 -10.70 -7.29
N PHE A 117 8.45 -10.55 -6.24
CA PHE A 117 8.67 -11.31 -5.02
C PHE A 117 8.80 -12.81 -5.30
N VAL A 118 9.75 -13.45 -4.61
CA VAL A 118 9.89 -14.90 -4.61
C VAL A 118 9.79 -15.43 -3.19
N ARG A 119 9.22 -16.62 -3.02
CA ARG A 119 8.95 -17.20 -1.69
C ARG A 119 10.19 -17.25 -0.81
N ALA A 120 11.35 -17.61 -1.37
CA ALA A 120 12.62 -17.72 -0.65
C ALA A 120 13.11 -16.39 -0.03
N TRP A 121 12.63 -15.23 -0.51
CA TRP A 121 13.01 -13.96 0.12
C TRP A 121 12.44 -13.82 1.52
N PHE A 122 11.28 -14.42 1.77
CA PHE A 122 10.62 -14.40 3.07
C PHE A 122 11.28 -15.31 4.12
N ASP A 123 12.24 -16.17 3.75
CA ASP A 123 12.97 -17.02 4.69
C ASP A 123 13.80 -16.22 5.71
N ARG A 124 14.06 -14.95 5.43
CA ARG A 124 14.72 -14.00 6.35
C ARG A 124 13.77 -13.32 7.33
N VAL A 125 12.46 -13.48 7.17
CA VAL A 125 11.45 -12.84 8.00
C VAL A 125 11.15 -13.72 9.22
N GLU A 126 11.43 -13.21 10.40
CA GLU A 126 11.07 -13.88 11.67
C GLU A 126 9.57 -13.67 11.96
N ALA A 127 8.71 -14.48 11.35
CA ALA A 127 7.25 -14.35 11.40
C ALA A 127 6.68 -14.21 12.83
N ALA A 128 7.29 -14.85 13.84
CA ALA A 128 6.86 -14.79 15.24
C ALA A 128 6.91 -13.37 15.86
N ARG A 129 7.68 -12.45 15.28
CA ARG A 129 7.79 -11.06 15.72
C ARG A 129 6.55 -10.23 15.39
N PHE A 130 5.76 -10.65 14.38
CA PHE A 130 4.69 -9.85 13.82
C PHE A 130 3.32 -10.29 14.34
N GLY A 131 2.49 -9.31 14.68
CA GLY A 131 1.08 -9.52 15.01
C GLY A 131 0.16 -9.28 13.81
N CYS A 132 0.59 -8.36 12.96
CA CYS A 132 -0.09 -8.05 11.72
C CYS A 132 0.92 -7.64 10.66
N GLY A 133 0.46 -7.67 9.41
CA GLY A 133 1.22 -7.18 8.28
C GLY A 133 0.26 -6.68 7.20
N PHE A 134 0.77 -5.93 6.25
CA PHE A 134 -0.06 -5.50 5.12
C PHE A 134 0.60 -5.81 3.79
N ALA A 135 -0.24 -5.93 2.75
CA ALA A 135 0.16 -6.08 1.36
C ALA A 135 -0.74 -5.23 0.46
N SER A 136 -0.18 -4.72 -0.62
CA SER A 136 -0.93 -3.91 -1.58
C SER A 136 -1.30 -4.68 -2.84
N GLY A 137 -2.36 -4.24 -3.51
CA GLY A 137 -2.80 -4.84 -4.76
C GLY A 137 -1.78 -4.70 -5.89
N TYR A 138 -0.92 -3.68 -5.85
CA TYR A 138 0.10 -3.49 -6.89
C TYR A 138 1.08 -4.66 -6.98
N GLU A 139 1.57 -5.15 -5.84
CA GLU A 139 2.50 -6.27 -5.78
C GLU A 139 1.76 -7.59 -5.95
N VAL A 140 0.56 -7.71 -5.35
CA VAL A 140 -0.27 -8.92 -5.44
C VAL A 140 -0.74 -9.19 -6.87
N GLU A 141 -1.14 -8.17 -7.64
CA GLU A 141 -1.45 -8.31 -9.07
C GLU A 141 -0.24 -8.81 -9.87
N GLY A 142 0.96 -8.40 -9.48
CA GLY A 142 2.21 -8.73 -10.15
C GLY A 142 2.55 -10.23 -10.17
N PRO A 143 3.60 -10.59 -10.90
CA PRO A 143 4.06 -11.99 -11.00
C PRO A 143 4.57 -12.55 -9.66
N GLY A 144 4.99 -11.68 -8.73
CA GLY A 144 5.41 -12.07 -7.38
C GLY A 144 4.28 -12.21 -6.36
N GLY A 145 3.03 -11.92 -6.74
CA GLY A 145 1.91 -11.89 -5.81
C GLY A 145 1.63 -13.23 -5.11
N ASP A 146 1.83 -14.34 -5.81
CA ASP A 146 1.67 -15.67 -5.22
C ASP A 146 2.66 -15.92 -4.07
N ALA A 147 3.88 -15.40 -4.16
CA ALA A 147 4.87 -15.51 -3.08
C ALA A 147 4.44 -14.75 -1.83
N ILE A 148 3.84 -13.55 -2.00
CA ILE A 148 3.30 -12.75 -0.91
C ILE A 148 2.12 -13.48 -0.24
N ILE A 149 1.15 -13.95 -1.04
CA ILE A 149 -0.02 -14.66 -0.52
C ILE A 149 0.41 -15.92 0.23
N SER A 150 1.31 -16.73 -0.35
CA SER A 150 1.80 -17.95 0.27
C SER A 150 2.53 -17.69 1.59
N PHE A 151 3.24 -16.56 1.73
CA PHE A 151 3.84 -16.20 3.00
C PHE A 151 2.78 -16.03 4.10
N PHE A 152 1.68 -15.34 3.85
CA PHE A 152 0.61 -15.17 4.83
C PHE A 152 -0.18 -16.47 5.06
N GLU A 153 -0.34 -17.32 4.02
CA GLU A 153 -0.94 -18.66 4.17
C GLU A 153 -0.12 -19.54 5.12
N ASP A 154 1.22 -19.47 5.04
CA ASP A 154 2.13 -20.21 5.92
C ASP A 154 2.18 -19.64 7.35
N HIS A 155 1.74 -18.40 7.54
CA HIS A 155 1.81 -17.68 8.83
C HIS A 155 0.46 -17.06 9.25
N PRO A 156 -0.58 -17.87 9.49
CA PRO A 156 -1.94 -17.39 9.77
C PRO A 156 -2.07 -16.64 11.11
N SER A 157 -1.03 -16.63 11.94
CA SER A 157 -0.97 -15.82 13.17
C SER A 157 -0.66 -14.34 12.91
N ILE A 158 -0.27 -13.97 11.68
CA ILE A 158 -0.06 -12.60 11.25
C ILE A 158 -1.36 -12.12 10.60
N GLU A 159 -2.10 -11.23 11.26
CA GLU A 159 -3.33 -10.65 10.70
C GLU A 159 -2.98 -9.84 9.44
N LEU A 160 -3.54 -10.23 8.27
CA LEU A 160 -3.30 -9.53 7.02
C LEU A 160 -4.20 -8.31 6.88
N TYR A 161 -3.63 -7.15 6.61
CA TYR A 161 -4.29 -5.95 6.14
C TYR A 161 -4.09 -5.85 4.63
N TYR A 162 -5.15 -6.01 3.87
CA TYR A 162 -5.07 -6.00 2.41
C TYR A 162 -5.57 -4.68 1.85
N ALA A 163 -4.68 -3.95 1.18
CA ALA A 163 -4.98 -2.67 0.53
C ALA A 163 -4.88 -2.83 -1.00
N PRO A 164 -5.96 -3.28 -1.69
CA PRO A 164 -5.89 -3.54 -3.14
C PRO A 164 -5.56 -2.29 -3.94
N GLY A 165 -5.98 -1.11 -3.47
CA GLY A 165 -5.86 0.13 -4.20
C GLY A 165 -6.58 0.08 -5.54
N PRO A 166 -6.16 0.86 -6.53
CA PRO A 166 -6.80 0.89 -7.86
C PRO A 166 -6.62 -0.43 -8.64
N ARG A 167 -5.89 -1.41 -8.10
CA ARG A 167 -5.71 -2.75 -8.67
C ARG A 167 -6.79 -3.74 -8.25
N VAL A 168 -7.75 -3.31 -7.44
CA VAL A 168 -8.80 -4.17 -6.86
C VAL A 168 -9.50 -5.07 -7.88
N CYS A 169 -9.77 -4.57 -9.08
CA CYS A 169 -10.38 -5.35 -10.18
C CYS A 169 -9.34 -6.12 -11.02
N GLY A 170 -8.04 -5.84 -10.88
CA GLY A 170 -6.95 -6.42 -11.68
C GLY A 170 -6.30 -7.65 -11.07
N VAL A 171 -6.43 -7.86 -9.76
CA VAL A 171 -5.75 -8.95 -9.03
C VAL A 171 -6.19 -10.35 -9.50
N GLY A 172 -7.39 -10.48 -10.03
CA GLY A 172 -7.93 -11.74 -10.54
C GLY A 172 -8.56 -12.62 -9.46
N ALA A 173 -9.63 -13.32 -9.82
CA ALA A 173 -10.49 -14.03 -8.89
C ALA A 173 -9.76 -15.12 -8.05
N GLN A 174 -8.78 -15.80 -8.63
CA GLN A 174 -8.05 -16.85 -7.92
C GLN A 174 -7.22 -16.30 -6.76
N LYS A 175 -6.46 -15.23 -6.98
CA LYS A 175 -5.66 -14.58 -5.93
C LYS A 175 -6.57 -13.94 -4.89
N THR A 176 -7.65 -13.26 -5.32
CA THR A 176 -8.63 -12.67 -4.41
C THR A 176 -9.27 -13.72 -3.50
N ALA A 177 -9.65 -14.87 -4.02
CA ALA A 177 -10.20 -15.96 -3.22
C ALA A 177 -9.20 -16.48 -2.18
N ARG A 178 -7.91 -16.62 -2.53
CA ARG A 178 -6.86 -17.01 -1.58
C ARG A 178 -6.66 -15.96 -0.48
N ILE A 179 -6.68 -14.67 -0.86
CA ILE A 179 -6.58 -13.58 0.10
C ILE A 179 -7.78 -13.60 1.06
N ASN A 180 -9.01 -13.72 0.55
CA ASN A 180 -10.21 -13.75 1.38
C ASN A 180 -10.26 -14.96 2.32
N ALA A 181 -9.67 -16.11 1.91
CA ALA A 181 -9.52 -17.28 2.77
C ALA A 181 -8.60 -17.04 3.99
N LEU A 182 -7.77 -15.99 3.97
CA LEU A 182 -6.96 -15.55 5.10
C LEU A 182 -7.73 -14.64 6.07
N HIS A 183 -8.98 -14.33 5.78
CA HIS A 183 -9.79 -13.40 6.56
C HIS A 183 -9.10 -12.05 6.81
N PRO A 184 -8.66 -11.34 5.75
CA PRO A 184 -7.91 -10.10 5.93
C PRO A 184 -8.80 -8.95 6.39
N VAL A 185 -8.21 -7.97 7.02
CA VAL A 185 -8.82 -6.65 7.12
C VAL A 185 -8.65 -5.95 5.76
N TRP A 186 -9.75 -5.64 5.08
CA TRP A 186 -9.72 -4.88 3.85
C TRP A 186 -9.62 -3.38 4.13
N HIS A 187 -8.71 -2.72 3.41
CA HIS A 187 -8.52 -1.27 3.46
C HIS A 187 -8.53 -0.70 2.04
N LEU A 188 -9.50 0.12 1.71
CA LEU A 188 -9.70 0.67 0.37
C LEU A 188 -10.42 2.03 0.45
N ASN A 189 -10.49 2.76 -0.67
CA ASN A 189 -11.31 3.95 -0.75
C ASN A 189 -12.72 3.62 -1.28
N ASP A 190 -13.61 4.61 -1.26
CA ASP A 190 -15.01 4.52 -1.70
C ASP A 190 -15.12 4.07 -3.16
N GLN A 191 -14.33 4.67 -4.06
CA GLN A 191 -14.35 4.34 -5.49
C GLN A 191 -13.88 2.90 -5.75
N GLU A 192 -12.84 2.46 -5.05
CA GLU A 192 -12.34 1.09 -5.14
C GLU A 192 -13.37 0.07 -4.64
N ALA A 193 -14.06 0.38 -3.53
CA ALA A 193 -15.09 -0.48 -2.97
C ALA A 193 -16.30 -0.63 -3.91
N LEU A 194 -16.76 0.48 -4.48
CA LEU A 194 -17.84 0.48 -5.45
C LEU A 194 -17.46 -0.24 -6.75
N ALA A 195 -16.23 -0.02 -7.25
CA ALA A 195 -15.73 -0.67 -8.45
C ALA A 195 -15.60 -2.20 -8.26
N TYR A 196 -15.12 -2.64 -7.11
CA TYR A 196 -14.96 -4.06 -6.80
C TYR A 196 -16.29 -4.81 -6.70
N THR A 197 -17.24 -4.21 -6.00
CA THR A 197 -18.51 -4.89 -5.69
C THR A 197 -19.62 -4.64 -6.72
N GLY A 198 -19.50 -3.60 -7.53
CA GLY A 198 -20.57 -3.14 -8.42
C GLY A 198 -21.80 -2.61 -7.67
N ARG A 199 -21.68 -2.32 -6.38
CA ARG A 199 -22.79 -1.79 -5.55
C ARG A 199 -22.98 -0.30 -5.79
N ALA A 200 -24.15 0.21 -5.40
CA ALA A 200 -24.50 1.61 -5.59
C ALA A 200 -24.04 2.52 -4.45
N THR A 201 -23.86 1.99 -3.25
CA THR A 201 -23.46 2.76 -2.06
C THR A 201 -22.28 2.12 -1.33
N VAL A 202 -21.56 2.94 -0.55
CA VAL A 202 -20.43 2.50 0.27
C VAL A 202 -20.88 1.51 1.35
N GLU A 203 -22.08 1.70 1.88
CA GLU A 203 -22.68 0.82 2.88
C GLU A 203 -22.91 -0.59 2.31
N GLU A 204 -23.50 -0.68 1.12
CA GLU A 204 -23.73 -1.97 0.45
C GLU A 204 -22.43 -2.63 0.05
N ALA A 205 -21.47 -1.83 -0.45
CA ALA A 205 -20.15 -2.32 -0.85
C ALA A 205 -19.38 -2.88 0.35
N GLY A 206 -19.31 -2.11 1.44
CA GLY A 206 -18.58 -2.52 2.64
C GLY A 206 -19.19 -3.75 3.31
N ALA A 207 -20.52 -3.84 3.36
CA ALA A 207 -21.19 -5.03 3.87
C ALA A 207 -20.90 -6.28 3.03
N ALA A 208 -20.93 -6.15 1.69
CA ALA A 208 -20.63 -7.25 0.79
C ALA A 208 -19.17 -7.73 0.93
N ILE A 209 -18.20 -6.82 1.01
CA ILE A 209 -16.79 -7.17 1.21
C ILE A 209 -16.58 -7.83 2.58
N ALA A 210 -17.23 -7.31 3.65
CA ALA A 210 -17.12 -7.88 4.99
C ALA A 210 -17.70 -9.30 5.06
N GLU A 211 -18.79 -9.57 4.35
CA GLU A 211 -19.34 -10.93 4.21
C GLU A 211 -18.39 -11.84 3.45
N GLU A 212 -17.77 -11.36 2.37
CA GLU A 212 -16.84 -12.13 1.54
C GLU A 212 -15.54 -12.47 2.25
N CYS A 213 -14.91 -11.52 2.96
CA CYS A 213 -13.65 -11.74 3.65
C CYS A 213 -13.80 -12.29 5.08
N GLY A 214 -14.99 -12.15 5.68
CA GLY A 214 -15.26 -12.61 7.06
C GLY A 214 -14.51 -11.84 8.15
N ASN A 215 -14.12 -10.60 7.90
CA ASN A 215 -13.38 -9.74 8.84
C ASN A 215 -13.76 -8.26 8.62
N ALA A 216 -13.06 -7.36 9.31
CA ALA A 216 -13.31 -5.93 9.24
C ALA A 216 -12.97 -5.35 7.85
N VAL A 217 -13.74 -4.34 7.45
CA VAL A 217 -13.51 -3.55 6.24
C VAL A 217 -13.47 -2.07 6.61
N VAL A 218 -12.43 -1.39 6.16
CA VAL A 218 -12.24 0.05 6.35
C VAL A 218 -12.27 0.72 4.98
N ILE A 219 -13.24 1.60 4.76
CA ILE A 219 -13.41 2.34 3.51
C ILE A 219 -13.21 3.82 3.79
N THR A 220 -12.14 4.40 3.25
CA THR A 220 -11.87 5.83 3.36
C THR A 220 -12.70 6.61 2.33
N ALA A 221 -13.28 7.74 2.74
CA ALA A 221 -14.14 8.60 1.93
C ALA A 221 -13.63 10.06 1.92
N GLY A 222 -12.33 10.24 1.94
CA GLY A 222 -11.67 11.55 1.90
C GLY A 222 -12.16 12.48 3.02
N LYS A 223 -12.71 13.64 2.66
CA LYS A 223 -13.24 14.64 3.63
C LYS A 223 -14.44 14.13 4.45
N ASP A 224 -15.15 13.12 3.95
CA ASP A 224 -16.32 12.55 4.60
C ASP A 224 -15.94 11.51 5.67
N GLY A 225 -14.63 11.21 5.79
CA GLY A 225 -14.09 10.37 6.85
C GLY A 225 -13.83 8.94 6.41
N ALA A 226 -14.16 7.97 7.27
CA ALA A 226 -13.98 6.55 7.00
C ALA A 226 -15.17 5.73 7.53
N HIS A 227 -15.55 4.73 6.77
CA HIS A 227 -16.55 3.73 7.13
C HIS A 227 -15.85 2.49 7.68
N LEU A 228 -16.31 1.98 8.79
CA LEU A 228 -15.85 0.74 9.41
C LEU A 228 -16.99 -0.28 9.43
N PHE A 229 -16.73 -1.45 8.89
CA PHE A 229 -17.64 -2.60 8.96
C PHE A 229 -16.95 -3.68 9.77
N VAL A 230 -17.49 -4.07 10.90
CA VAL A 230 -16.93 -5.09 11.78
C VAL A 230 -18.05 -5.77 12.60
N ASP A 231 -18.01 -7.08 12.73
CA ASP A 231 -18.99 -7.87 13.50
C ASP A 231 -20.45 -7.58 13.11
N GLY A 232 -20.73 -7.38 11.82
CA GLY A 232 -22.05 -7.06 11.30
C GLY A 232 -22.54 -5.63 11.65
N ARG A 233 -21.66 -4.78 12.18
CA ARG A 233 -21.94 -3.37 12.50
C ARG A 233 -21.26 -2.45 11.50
N HIS A 234 -21.89 -1.31 11.26
CA HIS A 234 -21.33 -0.23 10.48
C HIS A 234 -21.21 1.03 11.32
N ALA A 235 -20.05 1.67 11.25
CA ALA A 235 -19.80 2.97 11.90
C ALA A 235 -19.11 3.92 10.93
N VAL A 236 -19.35 5.21 11.07
CA VAL A 236 -18.66 6.26 10.30
C VAL A 236 -17.88 7.14 11.26
N VAL A 237 -16.60 7.34 10.95
CA VAL A 237 -15.70 8.22 11.68
C VAL A 237 -15.45 9.45 10.81
N SER A 238 -15.84 10.62 11.26
CA SER A 238 -15.66 11.86 10.52
C SER A 238 -14.19 12.25 10.39
N ALA A 239 -13.82 12.80 9.26
CA ALA A 239 -12.48 13.39 9.07
C ALA A 239 -12.34 14.70 9.86
N GLY A 240 -11.13 14.97 10.34
CA GLY A 240 -10.77 16.30 10.83
C GLY A 240 -10.68 17.31 9.68
N LEU A 241 -11.01 18.56 9.96
CA LEU A 241 -10.82 19.63 8.99
C LEU A 241 -9.32 19.93 8.85
N VAL A 242 -8.81 19.84 7.62
CA VAL A 242 -7.41 20.13 7.27
C VAL A 242 -7.34 20.88 5.93
N ASP A 243 -6.33 21.71 5.78
CA ASP A 243 -5.98 22.28 4.48
C ASP A 243 -5.22 21.22 3.68
N VAL A 244 -5.83 20.75 2.58
CA VAL A 244 -5.25 19.71 1.75
C VAL A 244 -4.12 20.28 0.89
N VAL A 245 -2.90 19.79 1.11
CA VAL A 245 -1.70 20.16 0.32
C VAL A 245 -1.45 19.11 -0.77
N ASP A 246 -1.50 17.82 -0.39
CA ASP A 246 -1.29 16.69 -1.28
C ASP A 246 -2.06 15.47 -0.77
N THR A 247 -2.65 14.69 -1.68
CA THR A 247 -3.40 13.46 -1.36
C THR A 247 -2.65 12.18 -1.71
N VAL A 248 -1.47 12.27 -2.34
CA VAL A 248 -0.66 11.09 -2.66
C VAL A 248 -0.20 10.40 -1.38
N GLY A 249 -0.42 9.09 -1.30
CA GLY A 249 -0.07 8.31 -0.11
C GLY A 249 -1.00 8.51 1.10
N ALA A 250 -2.13 9.24 0.97
CA ALA A 250 -3.07 9.41 2.08
C ALA A 250 -3.67 8.06 2.53
N GLY A 251 -4.00 7.17 1.59
CA GLY A 251 -4.43 5.81 1.88
C GLY A 251 -3.37 4.99 2.60
N ASP A 252 -2.12 5.07 2.14
CA ASP A 252 -0.98 4.39 2.76
C ASP A 252 -0.73 4.92 4.18
N ALA A 253 -0.86 6.24 4.37
CA ALA A 253 -0.71 6.86 5.69
C ALA A 253 -1.81 6.41 6.66
N HIS A 254 -3.06 6.34 6.18
CA HIS A 254 -4.18 5.83 6.96
C HIS A 254 -3.97 4.35 7.33
N LEU A 255 -3.54 3.51 6.39
CA LEU A 255 -3.21 2.11 6.62
C LEU A 255 -2.09 1.95 7.66
N GLY A 256 -1.02 2.75 7.55
CA GLY A 256 0.08 2.75 8.51
C GLY A 256 -0.39 3.13 9.93
N ALA A 257 -1.20 4.17 10.07
CA ALA A 257 -1.76 4.58 11.36
C ALA A 257 -2.73 3.53 11.95
N LEU A 258 -3.57 2.94 11.10
CA LEU A 258 -4.51 1.88 11.48
C LEU A 258 -3.76 0.66 12.02
N THR A 259 -2.76 0.16 11.28
CA THR A 259 -1.96 -1.00 11.69
C THR A 259 -1.15 -0.71 12.96
N ALA A 260 -0.62 0.52 13.13
CA ALA A 260 0.03 0.94 14.38
C ALA A 260 -0.91 0.86 15.58
N ALA A 261 -2.13 1.38 15.43
CA ALA A 261 -3.13 1.36 16.51
C ALA A 261 -3.53 -0.06 16.89
N ARG A 262 -3.74 -0.93 15.89
CA ARG A 262 -4.10 -2.33 16.11
C ARG A 262 -2.96 -3.13 16.74
N ALA A 263 -1.71 -2.94 16.29
CA ALA A 263 -0.52 -3.56 16.89
C ALA A 263 -0.32 -3.12 18.36
N ALA A 264 -0.74 -1.89 18.71
CA ALA A 264 -0.76 -1.39 20.08
C ALA A 264 -1.96 -1.91 20.91
N GLY A 265 -2.77 -2.83 20.37
CA GLY A 265 -3.91 -3.44 21.07
C GLY A 265 -5.14 -2.52 21.19
N ARG A 266 -5.25 -1.49 20.34
CA ARG A 266 -6.46 -0.66 20.30
C ARG A 266 -7.62 -1.46 19.69
N SER A 267 -8.82 -1.32 20.26
CA SER A 267 -10.05 -1.91 19.68
C SER A 267 -10.47 -1.15 18.40
N TRP A 268 -11.38 -1.76 17.68
CA TRP A 268 -12.12 -1.10 16.62
C TRP A 268 -12.99 0.03 17.17
#